data_7f83a961260d4f5c7bfa1cc76cea0e94
#
_entry.id   7f83a961260d4f5c7bfa1cc76cea0e94
#
_cell.length_a   1.000
_cell.length_b   1.000
_cell.length_c   1.000
_cell.angle_alpha   90.00
_cell.angle_beta   90.00
_cell.angle_gamma   90.00
#
_symmetry.space_group_name_H-M   'P 1'
#
loop_
_entity.id
_entity.type
_entity.pdbx_description
1 polymer ?
#
loop_
_entity_poly.entity_id
_entity_poly.type
_entity_poly.pdbx_seq_one_letter_code
_entity_poly.pdbx_strand_id
1 'polypeptide(L)'
;PTDDYYTHVRLNGREYSKKAYGPVIVRPVDKKDNYVKRCVAIAGDTLLVHDGKVYVNGIAQENYPGIQNTYTVVTNGSPINSKVLDEMGINPQECWFDAALPGYRSIPMNEDDAKKVAQMGIVSEVRQNIDVYPPDYPDSPLMLFPFSENFKWTRDNYGPIYIPAKGESVDLTLENLPLYERIISNYEKNSLEV
;
A
#
# COMPACT_ATOMS: atom_id res chain seq x y z
N PRO A 1 -12.46 -8.22 -12.72
CA PRO A 1 -11.00 -8.08 -12.74
C PRO A 1 -10.54 -7.65 -11.35
N THR A 2 -9.46 -8.22 -10.87
CA THR A 2 -8.84 -7.91 -9.59
C THR A 2 -8.08 -6.58 -9.61
N ASP A 3 -7.77 -6.10 -10.81
CA ASP A 3 -6.99 -4.90 -11.04
C ASP A 3 -7.85 -3.74 -11.54
N ASP A 4 -7.45 -2.52 -11.23
CA ASP A 4 -8.13 -1.32 -11.69
C ASP A 4 -7.86 -1.04 -13.18
N TYR A 5 -8.74 -0.23 -13.81
CA TYR A 5 -8.63 0.12 -15.22
C TYR A 5 -7.32 0.83 -15.56
N TYR A 6 -6.79 1.64 -14.65
CA TYR A 6 -5.53 2.36 -14.88
C TYR A 6 -4.34 1.40 -14.98
N THR A 7 -4.28 0.39 -14.12
CA THR A 7 -3.25 -0.66 -14.17
C THR A 7 -3.34 -1.42 -15.50
N HIS A 8 -4.55 -1.78 -15.94
CA HIS A 8 -4.72 -2.43 -17.24
C HIS A 8 -4.25 -1.56 -18.40
N VAL A 9 -4.60 -0.26 -18.41
CA VAL A 9 -4.17 0.67 -19.46
C VAL A 9 -2.66 0.81 -19.48
N ARG A 10 -2.01 0.89 -18.32
CA ARG A 10 -0.57 1.04 -18.21
C ARG A 10 0.19 -0.20 -18.71
N LEU A 11 -0.28 -1.38 -18.34
CA LEU A 11 0.38 -2.65 -18.70
C LEU A 11 0.10 -3.09 -20.13
N ASN A 12 -1.10 -2.87 -20.64
CA ASN A 12 -1.56 -3.45 -21.90
C ASN A 12 -1.92 -2.41 -22.95
N GLY A 13 -1.91 -1.15 -22.61
CA GLY A 13 -2.33 -0.07 -23.49
C GLY A 13 -3.85 0.17 -23.50
N ARG A 14 -4.24 1.36 -23.94
CA ARG A 14 -5.63 1.83 -23.91
C ARG A 14 -6.53 1.05 -24.86
N GLU A 15 -6.07 0.73 -26.05
CA GLU A 15 -6.84 0.01 -27.06
C GLU A 15 -7.14 -1.43 -26.65
N TYR A 16 -6.15 -2.13 -26.10
CA TYR A 16 -6.35 -3.46 -25.54
C TYR A 16 -7.37 -3.43 -24.39
N SER A 17 -7.20 -2.51 -23.44
CA SER A 17 -8.10 -2.40 -22.30
C SER A 17 -9.53 -2.11 -22.73
N LYS A 18 -9.74 -1.23 -23.71
CA LYS A 18 -11.05 -0.93 -24.30
C LYS A 18 -11.68 -2.15 -24.98
N LYS A 19 -10.88 -2.94 -25.72
CA LYS A 19 -11.34 -4.16 -26.38
C LYS A 19 -11.73 -5.25 -25.39
N ALA A 20 -10.94 -5.42 -24.31
CA ALA A 20 -11.13 -6.47 -23.32
C ALA A 20 -12.28 -6.17 -22.34
N TYR A 21 -12.46 -4.90 -21.94
CA TYR A 21 -13.40 -4.50 -20.87
C TYR A 21 -14.50 -3.55 -21.34
N GLY A 22 -14.49 -3.16 -22.61
CA GLY A 22 -15.43 -2.18 -23.16
C GLY A 22 -15.03 -0.72 -22.91
N PRO A 23 -15.87 0.23 -23.35
CA PRO A 23 -15.60 1.66 -23.16
C PRO A 23 -15.75 2.07 -21.69
N VAL A 24 -15.01 3.10 -21.29
CA VAL A 24 -15.18 3.72 -19.98
C VAL A 24 -16.54 4.41 -19.92
N ILE A 25 -17.36 4.02 -18.97
CA ILE A 25 -18.67 4.63 -18.70
C ILE A 25 -18.50 5.65 -17.58
N VAL A 26 -18.77 6.92 -17.88
CA VAL A 26 -18.79 7.98 -16.88
C VAL A 26 -20.16 8.00 -16.19
N ARG A 27 -20.18 7.68 -14.91
CA ARG A 27 -21.41 7.75 -14.10
C ARG A 27 -21.62 9.15 -13.54
N PRO A 28 -22.86 9.60 -13.33
CA PRO A 28 -23.17 10.82 -12.57
C PRO A 28 -22.61 10.74 -11.15
N VAL A 29 -22.39 11.88 -10.53
CA VAL A 29 -21.74 11.96 -9.19
C VAL A 29 -22.49 11.16 -8.12
N ASP A 30 -23.81 11.16 -8.17
CA ASP A 30 -24.71 10.41 -7.26
C ASP A 30 -24.65 8.89 -7.43
N LYS A 31 -24.04 8.42 -8.54
CA LYS A 31 -23.84 6.98 -8.83
C LYS A 31 -22.37 6.58 -8.80
N LYS A 32 -21.48 7.43 -8.28
CA LYS A 32 -20.07 7.12 -8.07
C LYS A 32 -19.85 6.71 -6.63
N ASP A 33 -19.02 5.70 -6.43
CA ASP A 33 -18.55 5.36 -5.09
C ASP A 33 -17.62 6.47 -4.57
N ASN A 34 -17.87 6.95 -3.37
CA ASN A 34 -17.05 7.95 -2.72
C ASN A 34 -15.99 7.25 -1.87
N TYR A 35 -14.72 7.44 -2.26
CA TYR A 35 -13.59 6.92 -1.50
C TYR A 35 -13.07 7.98 -0.54
N VAL A 36 -13.00 7.63 0.74
CA VAL A 36 -12.36 8.46 1.76
C VAL A 36 -11.00 7.86 2.08
N LYS A 37 -9.96 8.66 1.98
CA LYS A 37 -8.60 8.29 2.35
C LYS A 37 -8.03 9.36 3.26
N ARG A 38 -7.18 8.95 4.22
CA ARG A 38 -6.49 9.90 5.09
C ARG A 38 -5.45 10.65 4.29
N CYS A 39 -5.44 11.97 4.41
CA CYS A 39 -4.34 12.79 3.94
C CYS A 39 -3.21 12.72 4.98
N VAL A 40 -2.06 12.19 4.60
CA VAL A 40 -0.92 11.98 5.51
C VAL A 40 0.18 13.01 5.34
N ALA A 41 0.22 13.72 4.21
CA ALA A 41 1.16 14.79 3.91
C ALA A 41 0.51 15.83 3.00
N ILE A 42 0.93 17.08 3.07
CA ILE A 42 0.42 18.19 2.30
C ILE A 42 1.52 18.88 1.49
N ALA A 43 1.17 19.87 0.69
CA ALA A 43 2.13 20.66 -0.09
C ALA A 43 3.19 21.30 0.82
N GLY A 44 4.46 21.15 0.47
CA GLY A 44 5.63 21.56 1.25
C GLY A 44 6.22 20.44 2.11
N ASP A 45 5.53 19.30 2.23
CA ASP A 45 6.01 18.18 3.05
C ASP A 45 6.89 17.20 2.25
N THR A 46 7.77 16.56 2.99
CA THR A 46 8.48 15.35 2.53
C THR A 46 7.89 14.14 3.24
N LEU A 47 7.29 13.24 2.46
CA LEU A 47 6.69 11.99 2.93
C LEU A 47 7.69 10.84 2.82
N LEU A 48 7.83 10.06 3.88
CA LEU A 48 8.57 8.80 3.91
C LEU A 48 7.76 7.75 4.67
N VAL A 49 7.73 6.53 4.17
CA VAL A 49 7.31 5.36 4.95
C VAL A 49 8.54 4.47 5.13
N HIS A 50 8.81 4.09 6.36
CA HIS A 50 9.90 3.18 6.70
C HIS A 50 9.40 2.13 7.67
N ASP A 51 9.52 0.85 7.27
CA ASP A 51 8.99 -0.31 7.99
C ASP A 51 7.53 -0.14 8.41
N GLY A 52 6.70 0.34 7.48
CA GLY A 52 5.26 0.57 7.68
C GLY A 52 4.92 1.81 8.52
N LYS A 53 5.92 2.54 9.01
CA LYS A 53 5.72 3.77 9.81
C LYS A 53 5.85 5.01 8.95
N VAL A 54 4.86 5.91 9.05
CA VAL A 54 4.84 7.17 8.30
C VAL A 54 5.68 8.24 8.98
N TYR A 55 6.49 8.93 8.19
CA TYR A 55 7.27 10.10 8.60
C TYR A 55 6.90 11.26 7.70
N VAL A 56 6.70 12.44 8.30
CA VAL A 56 6.50 13.70 7.60
C VAL A 56 7.58 14.67 8.05
N ASN A 57 8.36 15.20 7.10
CA ASN A 57 9.51 16.08 7.38
C ASN A 57 10.51 15.46 8.39
N GLY A 58 10.72 14.15 8.29
CA GLY A 58 11.61 13.40 9.19
C GLY A 58 11.03 13.09 10.57
N ILE A 59 9.80 13.54 10.87
CA ILE A 59 9.14 13.30 12.16
C ILE A 59 8.19 12.11 12.01
N ALA A 60 8.38 11.09 12.84
CA ALA A 60 7.49 9.94 12.90
C ALA A 60 6.09 10.38 13.31
N GLN A 61 5.08 9.96 12.54
CA GLN A 61 3.70 10.20 12.88
C GLN A 61 3.22 9.21 13.93
N GLU A 62 2.36 9.66 14.83
CA GLU A 62 1.72 8.77 15.80
C GLU A 62 0.80 7.78 15.08
N ASN A 63 0.76 6.56 15.58
CA ASN A 63 -0.19 5.57 15.12
C ASN A 63 -1.60 5.97 15.59
N TYR A 64 -2.52 6.06 14.64
CA TYR A 64 -3.92 6.31 14.99
C TYR A 64 -4.56 5.03 15.56
N PRO A 65 -5.47 5.15 16.52
CA PRO A 65 -6.22 4.01 17.02
C PRO A 65 -6.89 3.24 15.87
N GLY A 66 -6.74 1.93 15.86
CA GLY A 66 -7.33 1.07 14.84
C GLY A 66 -6.51 0.88 13.56
N ILE A 67 -5.29 1.42 13.47
CA ILE A 67 -4.36 1.03 12.40
C ILE A 67 -4.08 -0.46 12.54
N GLN A 68 -4.33 -1.20 11.45
CA GLN A 68 -4.04 -2.62 11.35
C GLN A 68 -2.85 -2.84 10.41
N ASN A 69 -1.94 -3.68 10.86
CA ASN A 69 -0.88 -4.27 10.06
C ASN A 69 -1.13 -5.77 9.94
N THR A 70 -0.46 -6.42 9.02
CA THR A 70 -0.50 -7.89 8.93
C THR A 70 0.66 -8.50 9.71
N TYR A 71 0.39 -9.61 10.37
CA TYR A 71 1.39 -10.30 11.17
C TYR A 71 1.48 -11.78 10.80
N THR A 72 2.69 -12.31 10.79
CA THR A 72 2.94 -13.74 10.84
C THR A 72 2.90 -14.18 12.30
N VAL A 73 2.15 -15.24 12.59
CA VAL A 73 2.00 -15.82 13.93
C VAL A 73 2.35 -17.29 13.87
N VAL A 74 3.39 -17.71 14.57
CA VAL A 74 3.78 -19.12 14.69
C VAL A 74 3.08 -19.71 15.91
N THR A 75 2.41 -20.86 15.71
CA THR A 75 1.71 -21.57 16.78
C THR A 75 2.30 -22.98 16.97
N ASN A 76 1.78 -23.73 17.91
CA ASN A 76 2.11 -25.15 18.11
C ASN A 76 1.45 -26.09 17.07
N GLY A 77 0.93 -25.56 15.96
CA GLY A 77 0.20 -26.28 14.93
C GLY A 77 -1.33 -26.19 15.08
N SER A 78 -1.81 -25.64 16.18
CA SER A 78 -3.24 -25.44 16.38
C SER A 78 -3.65 -24.03 15.93
N PRO A 79 -4.79 -23.85 15.25
CA PRO A 79 -5.32 -22.53 14.95
C PRO A 79 -5.81 -21.83 16.23
N ILE A 80 -5.76 -20.51 16.22
CA ILE A 80 -6.42 -19.69 17.25
C ILE A 80 -7.93 -19.87 17.10
N ASN A 81 -8.64 -20.01 18.22
CA ASN A 81 -10.09 -20.15 18.20
C ASN A 81 -10.74 -18.93 17.54
N SER A 82 -11.60 -19.16 16.54
CA SER A 82 -12.26 -18.09 15.79
C SER A 82 -13.07 -17.14 16.69
N LYS A 83 -13.68 -17.64 17.77
CA LYS A 83 -14.38 -16.78 18.74
C LYS A 83 -13.44 -15.80 19.44
N VAL A 84 -12.22 -16.22 19.74
CA VAL A 84 -11.21 -15.33 20.34
C VAL A 84 -10.80 -14.23 19.37
N LEU A 85 -10.64 -14.58 18.08
CA LEU A 85 -10.35 -13.58 17.04
C LEU A 85 -11.53 -12.61 16.89
N ASP A 86 -12.77 -13.11 16.84
CA ASP A 86 -13.97 -12.28 16.75
C ASP A 86 -14.13 -11.33 17.96
N GLU A 87 -13.86 -11.81 19.18
CA GLU A 87 -13.85 -10.99 20.40
C GLU A 87 -12.78 -9.89 20.38
N MET A 88 -11.69 -10.10 19.66
CA MET A 88 -10.65 -9.10 19.41
C MET A 88 -10.97 -8.17 18.24
N GLY A 89 -12.10 -8.38 17.54
CA GLY A 89 -12.47 -7.64 16.34
C GLY A 89 -11.65 -8.02 15.10
N ILE A 90 -11.00 -9.17 15.11
CA ILE A 90 -10.24 -9.71 14.00
C ILE A 90 -11.16 -10.67 13.21
N ASN A 91 -11.39 -10.36 11.93
CA ASN A 91 -12.20 -11.23 11.08
C ASN A 91 -11.45 -12.54 10.76
N PRO A 92 -11.92 -13.71 11.23
CA PRO A 92 -11.23 -14.98 10.98
C PRO A 92 -11.10 -15.34 9.49
N GLN A 93 -11.97 -14.81 8.63
CA GLN A 93 -11.94 -15.05 7.19
C GLN A 93 -10.79 -14.31 6.48
N GLU A 94 -10.22 -13.29 7.11
CA GLU A 94 -9.07 -12.55 6.62
C GLU A 94 -7.74 -13.14 7.13
N CYS A 95 -7.81 -14.13 8.01
CA CYS A 95 -6.65 -14.80 8.58
C CYS A 95 -6.22 -15.97 7.70
N TRP A 96 -4.97 -15.94 7.24
CA TRP A 96 -4.43 -17.04 6.44
C TRP A 96 -3.62 -18.01 7.30
N PHE A 97 -4.27 -19.09 7.75
CA PHE A 97 -3.61 -20.20 8.46
C PHE A 97 -2.98 -21.16 7.46
N ASP A 98 -1.73 -21.56 7.71
CA ASP A 98 -1.00 -22.55 6.90
C ASP A 98 -0.66 -23.76 7.76
N ALA A 99 -1.34 -24.88 7.53
CA ALA A 99 -1.13 -26.11 8.28
C ALA A 99 0.24 -26.78 8.00
N ALA A 100 0.88 -26.45 6.87
CA ALA A 100 2.21 -26.96 6.52
C ALA A 100 3.34 -26.20 7.26
N LEU A 101 3.07 -24.94 7.62
CA LEU A 101 3.96 -24.13 8.46
C LEU A 101 3.14 -23.76 9.69
N PRO A 102 3.38 -24.37 10.86
CA PRO A 102 2.46 -24.24 12.01
C PRO A 102 2.21 -22.78 12.38
N GLY A 103 1.07 -22.23 11.92
CA GLY A 103 0.71 -20.85 12.20
C GLY A 103 -0.02 -20.12 11.09
N TYR A 104 -0.07 -18.81 11.24
CA TYR A 104 -0.70 -17.88 10.30
C TYR A 104 0.37 -17.10 9.56
N ARG A 105 0.27 -17.07 8.23
CA ARG A 105 1.10 -16.19 7.38
C ARG A 105 0.62 -14.75 7.41
N SER A 106 -0.66 -14.53 7.69
CA SER A 106 -1.24 -13.20 7.73
C SER A 106 -2.44 -13.17 8.68
N ILE A 107 -2.32 -12.36 9.72
CA ILE A 107 -3.44 -11.95 10.57
C ILE A 107 -3.45 -10.42 10.57
N PRO A 108 -4.55 -9.77 10.10
CA PRO A 108 -4.69 -8.32 10.21
C PRO A 108 -5.05 -7.96 11.65
N MET A 109 -4.20 -7.21 12.35
CA MET A 109 -4.44 -6.78 13.73
C MET A 109 -3.67 -5.49 14.04
N ASN A 110 -4.10 -4.79 15.08
CA ASN A 110 -3.35 -3.67 15.62
C ASN A 110 -2.23 -4.15 16.55
N GLU A 111 -1.35 -3.23 16.94
CA GLU A 111 -0.18 -3.56 17.79
C GLU A 111 -0.56 -4.13 19.15
N ASP A 112 -1.66 -3.64 19.77
CA ASP A 112 -2.10 -4.12 21.09
C ASP A 112 -2.69 -5.53 21.00
N ASP A 113 -3.40 -5.84 19.94
CA ASP A 113 -3.88 -7.19 19.71
C ASP A 113 -2.72 -8.14 19.38
N ALA A 114 -1.70 -7.69 18.66
CA ALA A 114 -0.49 -8.46 18.44
C ALA A 114 0.21 -8.85 19.75
N LYS A 115 0.28 -7.91 20.72
CA LYS A 115 0.79 -8.19 22.07
C LYS A 115 -0.05 -9.21 22.83
N LYS A 116 -1.39 -9.14 22.71
CA LYS A 116 -2.30 -10.12 23.35
C LYS A 116 -2.13 -11.52 22.71
N VAL A 117 -2.06 -11.58 21.38
CA VAL A 117 -1.82 -12.84 20.65
C VAL A 117 -0.48 -13.46 21.04
N ALA A 118 0.56 -12.65 21.20
CA ALA A 118 1.88 -13.13 21.63
C ALA A 118 1.88 -13.77 23.05
N GLN A 119 0.90 -13.46 23.87
CA GLN A 119 0.77 -14.03 25.23
C GLN A 119 -0.03 -15.34 25.26
N MET A 120 -0.60 -15.77 24.13
CA MET A 120 -1.36 -17.03 24.07
C MET A 120 -0.42 -18.24 24.19
N GLY A 121 -0.73 -19.18 25.04
CA GLY A 121 0.12 -20.35 25.32
C GLY A 121 0.40 -21.27 24.11
N ILE A 122 -0.37 -21.12 23.02
CA ILE A 122 -0.16 -21.86 21.76
C ILE A 122 0.74 -21.09 20.78
N VAL A 123 1.07 -19.82 21.05
CA VAL A 123 1.85 -18.93 20.19
C VAL A 123 3.29 -18.90 20.65
N SER A 124 4.21 -19.10 19.73
CA SER A 124 5.66 -19.03 19.96
C SER A 124 6.31 -17.77 19.39
N GLU A 125 5.74 -17.20 18.34
CA GLU A 125 6.27 -16.00 17.68
C GLU A 125 5.14 -15.16 17.08
N VAL A 126 5.25 -13.85 17.19
CA VAL A 126 4.43 -12.85 16.46
C VAL A 126 5.38 -11.87 15.82
N ARG A 127 5.29 -11.71 14.51
CA ARG A 127 6.15 -10.80 13.75
C ARG A 127 5.32 -10.03 12.74
N GLN A 128 5.48 -8.70 12.72
CA GLN A 128 4.88 -7.86 11.68
C GLN A 128 5.43 -8.23 10.30
N ASN A 129 4.56 -8.34 9.32
CA ASN A 129 4.94 -8.51 7.93
C ASN A 129 5.31 -7.14 7.36
N ILE A 130 6.55 -7.02 6.94
CA ILE A 130 7.05 -5.82 6.25
C ILE A 130 7.29 -6.17 4.80
N ASP A 131 6.67 -5.43 3.91
CA ASP A 131 6.91 -5.54 2.47
C ASP A 131 8.34 -5.07 2.18
N VAL A 132 9.20 -6.00 1.81
CA VAL A 132 10.55 -5.70 1.33
C VAL A 132 10.61 -5.92 -0.17
N TYR A 133 11.37 -5.10 -0.85
CA TYR A 133 11.59 -5.26 -2.28
C TYR A 133 12.38 -6.56 -2.54
N PRO A 134 11.79 -7.58 -3.16
CA PRO A 134 12.54 -8.78 -3.48
C PRO A 134 13.44 -8.49 -4.69
N PRO A 135 14.75 -8.79 -4.61
CA PRO A 135 15.68 -8.56 -5.71
C PRO A 135 15.30 -9.31 -6.99
N ASP A 136 14.50 -10.37 -6.86
CA ASP A 136 14.09 -11.25 -7.95
C ASP A 136 12.65 -11.02 -8.45
N TYR A 137 11.98 -9.93 -8.03
CA TYR A 137 10.61 -9.62 -8.47
C TYR A 137 10.61 -8.46 -9.47
N PRO A 138 10.74 -8.74 -10.78
CA PRO A 138 10.98 -7.71 -11.79
C PRO A 138 9.84 -6.71 -11.95
N ASP A 139 8.60 -7.10 -11.61
CA ASP A 139 7.40 -6.27 -11.83
C ASP A 139 6.97 -5.45 -10.60
N SER A 140 7.64 -5.61 -9.46
CA SER A 140 7.28 -4.93 -8.21
C SER A 140 7.28 -3.38 -8.32
N PRO A 141 8.26 -2.74 -8.98
CA PRO A 141 8.26 -1.28 -9.14
C PRO A 141 7.10 -0.76 -9.99
N LEU A 142 6.54 -1.61 -10.85
CA LEU A 142 5.47 -1.22 -11.77
C LEU A 142 4.08 -1.30 -11.12
N MET A 143 3.96 -1.85 -9.92
CA MET A 143 2.68 -2.03 -9.21
C MET A 143 2.38 -0.90 -8.23
N LEU A 144 3.37 -0.08 -7.87
CA LEU A 144 3.23 1.03 -6.93
C LEU A 144 3.64 2.35 -7.59
N PHE A 145 2.93 3.45 -7.29
CA PHE A 145 3.34 4.77 -7.75
C PHE A 145 4.77 5.07 -7.27
N PRO A 146 5.65 5.62 -8.10
CA PRO A 146 5.42 6.23 -9.42
C PRO A 146 5.49 5.26 -10.60
N PHE A 147 5.42 3.96 -10.39
CA PHE A 147 5.39 2.91 -11.42
C PHE A 147 6.65 2.93 -12.32
N SER A 148 7.79 3.12 -11.73
CA SER A 148 9.07 3.23 -12.42
C SER A 148 10.12 2.36 -11.75
N GLU A 149 10.99 1.77 -12.56
CA GLU A 149 12.12 0.96 -12.09
C GLU A 149 13.19 1.79 -11.35
N ASN A 150 13.15 3.11 -11.47
CA ASN A 150 14.03 4.02 -10.73
C ASN A 150 13.79 3.93 -9.22
N PHE A 151 12.59 3.49 -8.79
CA PHE A 151 12.18 3.46 -7.40
C PHE A 151 11.87 2.04 -6.96
N LYS A 152 12.71 1.51 -6.07
CA LYS A 152 12.54 0.18 -5.47
C LYS A 152 11.69 0.28 -4.20
N TRP A 153 10.57 0.98 -4.29
CA TRP A 153 9.69 1.21 -3.16
C TRP A 153 8.68 0.08 -2.99
N THR A 154 8.30 -0.14 -1.74
CA THR A 154 7.22 -1.04 -1.35
C THR A 154 6.17 -0.26 -0.56
N ARG A 155 5.07 -0.90 -0.16
CA ARG A 155 4.06 -0.24 0.68
C ARG A 155 4.61 0.18 2.04
N ASP A 156 5.55 -0.62 2.58
CA ASP A 156 6.11 -0.41 3.91
C ASP A 156 7.45 0.34 3.89
N ASN A 157 8.07 0.47 2.70
CA ASN A 157 9.30 1.25 2.50
C ASN A 157 9.14 2.11 1.24
N TYR A 158 8.65 3.35 1.42
CA TYR A 158 8.17 4.22 0.35
C TYR A 158 8.67 5.64 0.52
N GLY A 159 9.22 6.21 -0.51
CA GLY A 159 9.78 7.57 -0.49
C GLY A 159 11.32 7.57 -0.27
N PRO A 160 11.90 8.75 0.06
CA PRO A 160 11.18 10.01 0.32
C PRO A 160 10.56 10.62 -0.93
N ILE A 161 9.38 11.23 -0.77
CA ILE A 161 8.72 12.06 -1.80
C ILE A 161 8.54 13.47 -1.25
N TYR A 162 9.06 14.46 -1.96
CA TYR A 162 8.74 15.85 -1.73
C TYR A 162 7.46 16.24 -2.49
N ILE A 163 6.52 16.87 -1.80
CA ILE A 163 5.26 17.39 -2.34
C ILE A 163 5.43 18.89 -2.52
N PRO A 164 5.63 19.41 -3.75
CA PRO A 164 5.93 20.82 -3.95
C PRO A 164 4.82 21.73 -3.42
N ALA A 165 5.21 22.81 -2.73
CA ALA A 165 4.27 23.84 -2.32
C ALA A 165 3.94 24.80 -3.48
N LYS A 166 2.84 25.52 -3.33
CA LYS A 166 2.44 26.51 -4.34
C LYS A 166 3.52 27.60 -4.51
N GLY A 167 4.00 27.74 -5.74
CA GLY A 167 5.02 28.73 -6.12
C GLY A 167 6.45 28.20 -6.00
N GLU A 168 6.64 26.98 -5.57
CA GLU A 168 7.95 26.34 -5.60
C GLU A 168 8.24 25.69 -6.96
N SER A 169 9.51 25.62 -7.27
CA SER A 169 10.02 24.95 -8.48
C SER A 169 10.75 23.67 -8.11
N VAL A 170 10.59 22.66 -8.92
CA VAL A 170 11.31 21.38 -8.80
C VAL A 170 12.15 21.20 -10.06
N ASP A 171 13.44 20.94 -9.89
CA ASP A 171 14.30 20.57 -11.00
C ASP A 171 13.96 19.16 -11.45
N LEU A 172 13.45 19.04 -12.68
CA LEU A 172 13.11 17.75 -13.27
C LEU A 172 14.36 17.08 -13.84
N THR A 173 14.56 15.85 -13.45
CA THR A 173 15.59 14.95 -13.96
C THR A 173 14.94 13.68 -14.50
N LEU A 174 15.65 12.92 -15.32
CA LEU A 174 15.15 11.61 -15.78
C LEU A 174 14.88 10.65 -14.61
N GLU A 175 15.57 10.83 -13.50
CA GLU A 175 15.39 10.03 -12.30
C GLU A 175 14.07 10.35 -11.59
N ASN A 176 13.76 11.64 -11.36
CA ASN A 176 12.57 12.05 -10.60
C ASN A 176 11.34 12.34 -11.47
N LEU A 177 11.50 12.39 -12.78
CA LEU A 177 10.40 12.65 -13.72
C LEU A 177 9.16 11.78 -13.50
N PRO A 178 9.27 10.46 -13.22
CA PRO A 178 8.11 9.62 -12.98
C PRO A 178 7.22 10.07 -11.81
N LEU A 179 7.76 10.84 -10.86
CA LEU A 179 6.98 11.39 -9.74
C LEU A 179 6.06 12.53 -10.19
N TYR A 180 6.46 13.31 -11.20
CA TYR A 180 5.80 14.56 -11.58
C TYR A 180 5.13 14.50 -12.96
N GLU A 181 5.55 13.59 -13.84
CA GLU A 181 5.04 13.46 -15.21
C GLU A 181 3.51 13.45 -15.27
N ARG A 182 2.87 12.67 -14.40
CA ARG A 182 1.42 12.54 -14.39
C ARG A 182 0.73 13.84 -13.97
N ILE A 183 1.31 14.59 -13.05
CA ILE A 183 0.78 15.89 -12.63
C ILE A 183 0.86 16.86 -13.81
N ILE A 184 2.03 16.97 -14.43
CA ILE A 184 2.31 17.88 -15.53
C ILE A 184 1.40 17.60 -16.74
N SER A 185 1.37 16.35 -17.20
CA SER A 185 0.68 16.00 -18.45
C SER A 185 -0.81 15.75 -18.28
N ASN A 186 -1.22 15.02 -17.22
CA ASN A 186 -2.62 14.61 -17.08
C ASN A 186 -3.48 15.65 -16.34
N TYR A 187 -2.94 16.29 -15.31
CA TYR A 187 -3.72 17.22 -14.49
C TYR A 187 -3.56 18.66 -14.95
N GLU A 188 -2.34 19.09 -15.22
CA GLU A 188 -2.08 20.46 -15.68
C GLU A 188 -2.20 20.63 -17.19
N LYS A 189 -2.27 19.52 -17.94
CA LYS A 189 -2.40 19.50 -19.41
C LYS A 189 -1.23 20.15 -20.17
N ASN A 190 -0.06 20.19 -19.56
CA ASN A 190 1.14 20.65 -20.21
C ASN A 190 1.74 19.54 -21.08
N SER A 191 2.42 19.92 -22.15
CA SER A 191 3.27 19.00 -22.93
C SER A 191 4.59 18.78 -22.22
N LEU A 192 5.05 17.54 -22.23
CA LEU A 192 6.34 17.14 -21.72
C LEU A 192 7.15 16.54 -22.88
N GLU A 193 8.32 17.11 -23.16
CA GLU A 193 9.28 16.60 -24.13
C GLU A 193 10.54 16.18 -23.38
N VAL A 194 11.02 14.94 -23.62
CA VAL A 194 12.19 14.35 -22.96
C VAL A 194 13.25 14.00 -24.00
#